data_5670eb9be562b6ee325b2c92db18e5c9
#
_entry.id   5670eb9be562b6ee325b2c92db18e5c9
#
_cell.length_a   1.000
_cell.length_b   1.000
_cell.length_c   1.000
_cell.angle_alpha   90.00
_cell.angle_beta   90.00
_cell.angle_gamma   90.00
#
_symmetry.space_group_name_H-M   'P 1'
#
loop_
_entity.id
_entity.type
_entity.pdbx_description
1 polymer ?
#
loop_
_entity_poly.entity_id
_entity_poly.type
_entity_poly.pdbx_seq_one_letter_code
_entity_poly.pdbx_strand_id
1 'polypeptide(L)'
;MCRGCRKCHETAECSILDDTKKLMAEYEWADKIVSVSPSYWADIPGQFKVFIDRCTPWCNTHEPHAKISGGKKGYTIALRTGPSMPECEKIIGSIEHFYGHLEIEASGKLGLCKVEHKEDVAARTEEIQEFCEGICRN
;
A
#
# COMPACT_ATOMS: atom_id res chain seq x y z
N MET A 1 13.32 -1.15 -10.44
CA MET A 1 12.63 -2.47 -10.36
C MET A 1 13.56 -3.45 -9.64
N CYS A 2 13.03 -4.33 -8.80
CA CYS A 2 13.81 -5.38 -8.13
C CYS A 2 14.46 -6.31 -9.18
N ARG A 3 15.73 -6.73 -8.96
CA ARG A 3 16.47 -7.62 -9.85
C ARG A 3 16.56 -9.06 -9.34
N GLY A 4 15.98 -9.36 -8.18
CA GLY A 4 16.04 -10.67 -7.54
C GLY A 4 17.47 -11.11 -7.12
N CYS A 5 18.38 -10.16 -6.91
CA CYS A 5 19.79 -10.45 -6.61
C CYS A 5 20.05 -11.01 -5.20
N ARG A 6 19.06 -10.97 -4.32
CA ARG A 6 19.07 -11.45 -2.93
C ARG A 6 20.10 -10.84 -1.98
N LYS A 7 20.81 -9.78 -2.35
CA LYS A 7 21.74 -9.10 -1.43
C LYS A 7 21.07 -8.63 -0.14
N CYS A 8 19.81 -8.22 -0.22
CA CYS A 8 19.04 -7.81 0.96
C CYS A 8 18.81 -8.96 1.98
N HIS A 9 18.88 -10.22 1.55
CA HIS A 9 18.82 -11.38 2.47
C HIS A 9 20.11 -11.57 3.27
N GLU A 10 21.20 -10.90 2.88
CA GLU A 10 22.50 -10.97 3.55
C GLU A 10 22.76 -9.73 4.41
N THR A 11 22.29 -8.57 3.95
CA THR A 11 22.66 -7.26 4.49
C THR A 11 21.51 -6.45 5.06
N ALA A 12 20.25 -6.90 4.90
CA ALA A 12 19.03 -6.12 5.14
C ALA A 12 18.93 -4.82 4.31
N GLU A 13 19.78 -4.65 3.28
CA GLU A 13 19.82 -3.45 2.44
C GLU A 13 19.71 -3.78 0.96
N CYS A 14 19.05 -2.91 0.20
CA CYS A 14 19.02 -3.03 -1.24
C CYS A 14 20.27 -2.45 -1.89
N SER A 15 20.84 -3.20 -2.84
CA SER A 15 22.00 -2.74 -3.62
C SER A 15 21.66 -1.71 -4.70
N ILE A 16 20.39 -1.45 -4.96
CA ILE A 16 19.94 -0.45 -5.93
C ILE A 16 19.73 0.87 -5.19
N LEU A 17 20.45 1.90 -5.60
CA LEU A 17 20.32 3.25 -5.07
C LEU A 17 19.24 4.00 -5.86
N ASP A 18 18.08 4.17 -5.28
CA ASP A 18 16.96 4.94 -5.80
C ASP A 18 16.13 5.53 -4.64
N ASP A 19 14.99 6.14 -4.95
CA ASP A 19 14.14 6.80 -3.95
C ASP A 19 13.39 5.85 -3.01
N THR A 20 13.47 4.52 -3.21
CA THR A 20 12.80 3.54 -2.33
C THR A 20 13.21 3.70 -0.88
N LYS A 21 14.52 3.91 -0.61
CA LYS A 21 15.01 4.10 0.77
C LYS A 21 14.46 5.38 1.41
N LYS A 22 14.30 6.45 0.64
CA LYS A 22 13.68 7.70 1.11
C LYS A 22 12.20 7.49 1.44
N LEU A 23 11.48 6.80 0.53
CA LEU A 23 10.07 6.52 0.74
C LEU A 23 9.84 5.61 1.97
N MET A 24 10.72 4.63 2.20
CA MET A 24 10.65 3.80 3.41
C MET A 24 10.99 4.58 4.69
N ALA A 25 11.78 5.65 4.61
CA ALA A 25 11.98 6.54 5.74
C ALA A 25 10.69 7.34 6.08
N GLU A 26 9.87 7.70 5.07
CA GLU A 26 8.53 8.25 5.31
C GLU A 26 7.59 7.24 5.96
N TYR A 27 7.66 5.96 5.55
CA TYR A 27 6.94 4.87 6.22
C TYR A 27 7.38 4.71 7.68
N GLU A 28 8.67 4.87 7.98
CA GLU A 28 9.19 4.85 9.35
C GLU A 28 8.69 6.03 10.18
N TRP A 29 8.63 7.21 9.58
CA TRP A 29 8.17 8.44 10.25
C TRP A 29 6.65 8.45 10.51
N ALA A 30 5.85 7.94 9.57
CA ALA A 30 4.39 7.99 9.64
C ALA A 30 3.82 6.99 10.65
N ASP A 31 2.84 7.38 11.44
CA ASP A 31 2.05 6.47 12.29
C ASP A 31 0.93 5.80 11.48
N LYS A 32 0.42 6.50 10.47
CA LYS A 32 -0.71 6.05 9.63
C LYS A 32 -0.34 6.18 8.16
N ILE A 33 -0.55 5.11 7.41
CA ILE A 33 -0.22 4.99 6.00
C ILE A 33 -1.49 4.75 5.21
N VAL A 34 -1.79 5.62 4.25
CA VAL A 34 -2.94 5.47 3.36
C VAL A 34 -2.45 5.15 1.95
N SER A 35 -2.76 3.94 1.48
CA SER A 35 -2.51 3.53 0.10
C SER A 35 -3.76 3.72 -0.75
N VAL A 36 -3.64 4.52 -1.79
CA VAL A 36 -4.72 4.75 -2.77
C VAL A 36 -4.31 4.14 -4.10
N SER A 37 -5.12 3.23 -4.63
CA SER A 37 -4.79 2.51 -5.87
C SER A 37 -5.98 2.43 -6.82
N PRO A 38 -5.82 2.81 -8.10
CA PRO A 38 -6.77 2.45 -9.14
C PRO A 38 -6.63 0.97 -9.50
N SER A 39 -7.69 0.41 -10.09
CA SER A 39 -7.68 -0.93 -10.68
C SER A 39 -7.07 -0.90 -12.07
N TYR A 40 -5.97 -1.60 -12.27
CA TYR A 40 -5.40 -1.89 -13.59
C TYR A 40 -5.49 -3.41 -13.82
N TRP A 41 -6.42 -3.85 -14.68
CA TRP A 41 -6.67 -5.27 -14.93
C TRP A 41 -6.97 -6.08 -13.64
N ALA A 42 -7.81 -5.49 -12.77
CA ALA A 42 -8.16 -6.07 -11.48
C ALA A 42 -6.94 -6.33 -10.56
N ASP A 43 -5.90 -5.49 -10.69
CA ASP A 43 -4.70 -5.53 -9.85
C ASP A 43 -4.18 -4.11 -9.60
N ILE A 44 -3.17 -3.97 -8.74
CA ILE A 44 -2.47 -2.72 -8.50
C ILE A 44 -1.69 -2.28 -9.75
N PRO A 45 -1.50 -0.97 -9.98
CA PRO A 45 -0.67 -0.47 -11.08
C PRO A 45 0.76 -1.01 -11.03
N GLY A 46 1.36 -1.23 -12.21
CA GLY A 46 2.73 -1.75 -12.32
C GLY A 46 3.76 -0.93 -11.53
N GLN A 47 3.61 0.40 -11.47
CA GLN A 47 4.49 1.27 -10.69
C GLN A 47 4.39 0.98 -9.19
N PHE A 48 3.18 0.74 -8.67
CA PHE A 48 2.99 0.37 -7.28
C PHE A 48 3.58 -1.03 -6.99
N LYS A 49 3.38 -1.98 -7.92
CA LYS A 49 3.99 -3.31 -7.80
C LYS A 49 5.52 -3.23 -7.80
N VAL A 50 6.11 -2.37 -8.63
CA VAL A 50 7.56 -2.12 -8.62
C VAL A 50 8.02 -1.61 -7.26
N PHE A 51 7.29 -0.69 -6.64
CA PHE A 51 7.59 -0.23 -5.28
C PHE A 51 7.54 -1.38 -4.26
N ILE A 52 6.45 -2.16 -4.25
CA ILE A 52 6.30 -3.33 -3.36
C ILE A 52 7.49 -4.29 -3.53
N ASP A 53 7.86 -4.64 -4.77
CA ASP A 53 9.00 -5.53 -5.05
C ASP A 53 10.33 -4.96 -4.54
N ARG A 54 10.45 -3.63 -4.47
CA ARG A 54 11.63 -2.96 -3.94
C ARG A 54 11.67 -2.92 -2.41
N CYS A 55 10.53 -3.13 -1.75
CA CYS A 55 10.44 -3.21 -0.29
C CYS A 55 10.92 -4.55 0.29
N THR A 56 11.42 -5.48 -0.53
CA THR A 56 11.97 -6.77 -0.07
C THR A 56 12.94 -6.65 1.12
N PRO A 57 13.84 -5.64 1.24
CA PRO A 57 14.71 -5.52 2.42
C PRO A 57 13.96 -5.39 3.75
N TRP A 58 12.72 -4.90 3.75
CA TRP A 58 11.87 -4.73 4.94
C TRP A 58 10.86 -5.85 5.15
N CYS A 59 10.87 -6.87 4.27
CA CYS A 59 9.94 -7.97 4.34
C CYS A 59 10.31 -8.94 5.48
N ASN A 60 9.36 -9.25 6.36
CA ASN A 60 9.54 -10.13 7.51
C ASN A 60 9.66 -11.64 7.18
N THR A 61 9.73 -12.01 5.90
CA THR A 61 9.84 -13.41 5.46
C THR A 61 11.28 -13.93 5.40
N HIS A 62 12.27 -13.10 5.69
CA HIS A 62 13.69 -13.50 5.73
C HIS A 62 14.45 -12.75 6.81
N GLU A 63 15.57 -13.34 7.25
CA GLU A 63 16.53 -12.71 8.15
C GLU A 63 17.93 -12.69 7.50
N PRO A 64 18.69 -11.58 7.62
CA PRO A 64 18.27 -10.33 8.26
C PRO A 64 17.30 -9.52 7.38
N HIS A 65 16.44 -8.71 8.00
CA HIS A 65 15.65 -7.71 7.30
C HIS A 65 15.67 -6.35 8.03
N ALA A 66 15.49 -5.27 7.29
CA ALA A 66 15.32 -3.94 7.86
C ALA A 66 13.95 -3.86 8.54
N LYS A 67 13.89 -3.27 9.72
CA LYS A 67 12.63 -3.11 10.46
C LYS A 67 12.11 -1.69 10.33
N ILE A 68 10.79 -1.55 10.37
CA ILE A 68 10.10 -0.30 10.64
C ILE A 68 9.45 -0.38 12.02
N SER A 69 9.31 0.75 12.69
CA SER A 69 8.73 0.81 14.04
C SER A 69 7.35 0.20 14.07
N GLY A 70 7.06 -0.59 15.09
CA GLY A 70 5.75 -1.22 15.27
C GLY A 70 4.63 -0.23 15.62
N GLY A 71 3.38 -0.74 15.57
CA GLY A 71 2.19 0.03 15.93
C GLY A 71 1.64 0.91 14.82
N LYS A 72 2.18 0.83 13.61
CA LYS A 72 1.69 1.57 12.45
C LYS A 72 0.39 1.00 11.92
N LYS A 73 -0.50 1.89 11.46
CA LYS A 73 -1.80 1.55 10.90
C LYS A 73 -1.85 1.79 9.40
N GLY A 74 -2.26 0.79 8.64
CA GLY A 74 -2.43 0.84 7.20
C GLY A 74 -3.90 0.98 6.79
N TYR A 75 -4.18 1.87 5.86
CA TYR A 75 -5.50 2.08 5.29
C TYR A 75 -5.42 1.98 3.78
N THR A 76 -6.44 1.41 3.16
CA THR A 76 -6.43 1.17 1.72
C THR A 76 -7.68 1.73 1.06
N ILE A 77 -7.50 2.51 -0.01
CA ILE A 77 -8.59 2.95 -0.89
C ILE A 77 -8.35 2.36 -2.28
N ALA A 78 -9.29 1.57 -2.78
CA ALA A 78 -9.26 1.03 -4.14
C ALA A 78 -10.32 1.69 -5.00
N LEU A 79 -9.95 2.09 -6.22
CA LEU A 79 -10.81 2.79 -7.17
C LEU A 79 -10.93 1.98 -8.46
N ARG A 80 -12.13 1.96 -9.06
CA ARG A 80 -12.30 1.37 -10.39
C ARG A 80 -13.44 2.01 -11.17
N THR A 81 -13.34 1.95 -12.50
CA THR A 81 -14.38 2.47 -13.43
C THR A 81 -15.61 1.56 -13.51
N GLY A 82 -15.43 0.25 -13.44
CA GLY A 82 -16.52 -0.72 -13.50
C GLY A 82 -17.25 -0.92 -12.17
N PRO A 83 -18.35 -1.72 -12.15
CA PRO A 83 -19.19 -1.91 -10.97
C PRO A 83 -18.77 -3.04 -10.02
N SER A 84 -17.71 -3.79 -10.35
CA SER A 84 -17.35 -5.02 -9.63
C SER A 84 -16.58 -4.73 -8.33
N MET A 85 -17.25 -4.74 -7.18
CA MET A 85 -16.62 -4.61 -5.87
C MET A 85 -15.56 -5.71 -5.60
N PRO A 86 -15.74 -6.99 -5.99
CA PRO A 86 -14.71 -8.02 -5.82
C PRO A 86 -13.33 -7.66 -6.41
N GLU A 87 -13.27 -6.82 -7.46
CA GLU A 87 -11.97 -6.35 -7.99
C GLU A 87 -11.32 -5.30 -7.07
N CYS A 88 -12.10 -4.41 -6.45
CA CYS A 88 -11.57 -3.53 -5.40
C CYS A 88 -11.05 -4.34 -4.22
N GLU A 89 -11.79 -5.37 -3.79
CA GLU A 89 -11.38 -6.25 -2.69
C GLU A 89 -10.08 -6.98 -2.98
N LYS A 90 -9.87 -7.42 -4.24
CA LYS A 90 -8.60 -8.05 -4.65
C LYS A 90 -7.42 -7.08 -4.53
N ILE A 91 -7.59 -5.83 -4.96
CA ILE A 91 -6.56 -4.79 -4.85
C ILE A 91 -6.27 -4.48 -3.38
N ILE A 92 -7.31 -4.32 -2.58
CA ILE A 92 -7.21 -4.10 -1.13
C ILE A 92 -6.44 -5.26 -0.50
N GLY A 93 -6.81 -6.50 -0.78
CA GLY A 93 -6.13 -7.68 -0.26
C GLY A 93 -4.64 -7.75 -0.65
N SER A 94 -4.27 -7.32 -1.87
CA SER A 94 -2.87 -7.23 -2.29
C SER A 94 -2.08 -6.20 -1.47
N ILE A 95 -2.69 -5.07 -1.15
CA ILE A 95 -2.06 -4.01 -0.34
C ILE A 95 -2.00 -4.42 1.14
N GLU A 96 -3.06 -5.01 1.68
CA GLU A 96 -3.08 -5.54 3.05
C GLU A 96 -2.05 -6.66 3.24
N HIS A 97 -1.85 -7.52 2.23
CA HIS A 97 -0.79 -8.51 2.22
C HIS A 97 0.60 -7.86 2.28
N PHE A 98 0.83 -6.81 1.50
CA PHE A 98 2.05 -6.01 1.56
C PHE A 98 2.27 -5.39 2.95
N TYR A 99 1.23 -4.81 3.55
CA TYR A 99 1.28 -4.29 4.92
C TYR A 99 1.68 -5.37 5.93
N GLY A 100 1.08 -6.57 5.83
CA GLY A 100 1.43 -7.69 6.70
C GLY A 100 2.90 -8.07 6.65
N HIS A 101 3.53 -8.00 5.46
CA HIS A 101 4.98 -8.23 5.32
C HIS A 101 5.86 -7.14 5.92
N LEU A 102 5.33 -5.95 6.12
CA LEU A 102 6.00 -4.84 6.79
C LEU A 102 5.59 -4.69 8.26
N GLU A 103 4.82 -5.63 8.81
CA GLU A 103 4.28 -5.60 10.18
C GLU A 103 3.41 -4.36 10.46
N ILE A 104 2.74 -3.84 9.41
CA ILE A 104 1.76 -2.75 9.50
C ILE A 104 0.36 -3.36 9.66
N GLU A 105 -0.38 -2.90 10.68
CA GLU A 105 -1.75 -3.34 10.92
C GLU A 105 -2.71 -2.79 9.86
N ALA A 106 -3.40 -3.65 9.12
CA ALA A 106 -4.46 -3.24 8.20
C ALA A 106 -5.69 -2.80 9.02
N SER A 107 -5.91 -1.48 9.13
CA SER A 107 -6.86 -0.87 10.07
C SER A 107 -8.11 -0.28 9.40
N GLY A 108 -8.16 -0.25 8.07
CA GLY A 108 -9.36 0.21 7.37
C GLY A 108 -9.23 0.16 5.86
N LYS A 109 -10.37 0.04 5.19
CA LYS A 109 -10.44 -0.07 3.74
C LYS A 109 -11.69 0.58 3.15
N LEU A 110 -11.56 1.09 1.93
CA LEU A 110 -12.64 1.68 1.14
C LEU A 110 -12.52 1.27 -0.32
N GLY A 111 -13.56 0.67 -0.88
CA GLY A 111 -13.68 0.33 -2.30
C GLY A 111 -14.64 1.27 -3.01
N LEU A 112 -14.18 1.98 -4.04
CA LEU A 112 -14.99 2.91 -4.82
C LEU A 112 -15.14 2.39 -6.26
N CYS A 113 -16.32 1.89 -6.59
CA CYS A 113 -16.70 1.46 -7.95
C CYS A 113 -17.35 2.61 -8.73
N LYS A 114 -17.33 2.50 -10.08
CA LYS A 114 -17.93 3.49 -11.02
C LYS A 114 -17.30 4.88 -10.84
N VAL A 115 -15.98 4.92 -10.68
CA VAL A 115 -15.19 6.16 -10.61
C VAL A 115 -14.35 6.26 -11.86
N GLU A 116 -14.76 7.07 -12.81
CA GLU A 116 -14.08 7.32 -14.08
C GLU A 116 -13.54 8.76 -14.16
N HIS A 117 -14.29 9.70 -13.59
CA HIS A 117 -13.98 11.11 -13.61
C HIS A 117 -13.90 11.69 -12.18
N LYS A 118 -13.32 12.87 -12.04
CA LYS A 118 -13.23 13.57 -10.74
C LYS A 118 -14.60 13.89 -10.13
N GLU A 119 -15.62 14.08 -10.98
CA GLU A 119 -16.98 14.34 -10.56
C GLU A 119 -17.60 13.13 -9.84
N ASP A 120 -17.22 11.91 -10.23
CA ASP A 120 -17.67 10.67 -9.58
C ASP A 120 -17.08 10.57 -8.17
N VAL A 121 -15.82 11.02 -7.98
CA VAL A 121 -15.21 11.13 -6.65
C VAL A 121 -15.93 12.18 -5.81
N ALA A 122 -16.25 13.34 -6.39
CA ALA A 122 -16.98 14.41 -5.70
C ALA A 122 -18.39 13.96 -5.25
N ALA A 123 -19.05 13.10 -6.03
CA ALA A 123 -20.34 12.51 -5.66
C ALA A 123 -20.25 11.51 -4.48
N ARG A 124 -19.04 11.09 -4.09
CA ARG A 124 -18.77 10.16 -2.98
C ARG A 124 -18.11 10.86 -1.78
N THR A 125 -18.19 12.19 -1.72
CA THR A 125 -17.50 13.00 -0.69
C THR A 125 -17.87 12.58 0.73
N GLU A 126 -19.14 12.33 1.02
CA GLU A 126 -19.59 11.92 2.36
C GLU A 126 -18.95 10.60 2.81
N GLU A 127 -18.96 9.58 1.96
CA GLU A 127 -18.36 8.27 2.22
C GLU A 127 -16.84 8.38 2.44
N ILE A 128 -16.16 9.19 1.63
CA ILE A 128 -14.72 9.43 1.75
C ILE A 128 -14.42 10.21 3.05
N GLN A 129 -15.22 11.21 3.39
CA GLN A 129 -15.07 11.97 4.63
C GLN A 129 -15.26 11.09 5.86
N GLU A 130 -16.31 10.26 5.89
CA GLU A 130 -16.53 9.32 6.99
C GLU A 130 -15.34 8.37 7.18
N PHE A 131 -14.80 7.85 6.08
CA PHE A 131 -13.59 7.01 6.11
C PHE A 131 -12.39 7.78 6.67
N CYS A 132 -12.14 9.01 6.19
CA CYS A 132 -11.04 9.85 6.66
C CYS A 132 -11.18 10.21 8.14
N GLU A 133 -12.38 10.53 8.61
CA GLU A 133 -12.64 10.77 10.04
C GLU A 133 -12.38 9.52 10.88
N GLY A 134 -12.70 8.33 10.35
CA GLY A 134 -12.35 7.05 10.97
C GLY A 134 -10.84 6.88 11.13
N ILE A 135 -10.05 7.28 10.11
CA ILE A 135 -8.59 7.29 10.20
C ILE A 135 -8.09 8.23 11.32
N CYS A 136 -8.68 9.41 11.44
CA CYS A 136 -8.25 10.40 12.43
C CYS A 136 -8.59 9.98 13.88
N ARG A 137 -9.69 9.26 14.08
CA ARG A 137 -10.14 8.81 15.42
C ARG A 137 -9.35 7.60 15.94
N ASN A 138 -8.80 6.77 15.08
CA ASN A 138 -8.04 5.56 15.42
C ASN A 138 -6.54 5.81 15.50
#